data_485f6515d599bb7aa90d5671d1a432bc
#
_entry.id   485f6515d599bb7aa90d5671d1a432bc
#
_cell.length_a   1.000
_cell.length_b   1.000
_cell.length_c   1.000
_cell.angle_alpha   90.00
_cell.angle_beta   90.00
_cell.angle_gamma   90.00
#
_symmetry.space_group_name_H-M   'P 1'
#
loop_
_entity.id
_entity.type
_entity.pdbx_description
1 polymer ?
#
loop_
_entity_poly.entity_id
_entity_poly.type
_entity_poly.pdbx_seq_one_letter_code
_entity_poly.pdbx_strand_id
1 'polypeptide(L)'
;ACLVGSEMCIRDRDKRDLGFPEEELKKFDHILSHPNGLILVTGPTGSGKSTTLYTALNELNVEGVNIITVEDPVEANLNGVNQVQVNEKAGLTFSSALRSILRQDPDIIMIGEIRDQETAEIAVKASITGHLVVSTLHTNSSANTITRLADMGVELSLIHI
;
A
#
# COMPACT_ATOMS: atom_id res chain seq x y z
N ALA A 1 -16.91 22.73 -3.64
CA ALA A 1 -15.53 22.83 -3.15
C ALA A 1 -15.37 21.83 -2.01
N CYS A 2 -14.61 20.75 -2.29
CA CYS A 2 -14.25 19.82 -1.25
C CYS A 2 -13.29 20.52 -0.29
N LEU A 3 -13.68 20.72 0.95
CA LEU A 3 -12.76 21.20 1.97
C LEU A 3 -11.64 20.14 2.11
N VAL A 4 -10.41 20.57 1.87
CA VAL A 4 -9.20 19.77 2.02
C VAL A 4 -9.23 19.09 3.40
N GLY A 5 -9.24 17.76 3.43
CA GLY A 5 -9.17 16.97 4.65
C GLY A 5 -10.48 16.33 5.13
N SER A 6 -11.57 16.32 4.34
CA SER A 6 -12.73 15.53 4.73
C SER A 6 -12.58 14.08 4.27
N GLU A 7 -12.79 13.13 5.19
CA GLU A 7 -12.83 11.68 4.93
C GLU A 7 -13.71 11.31 3.73
N MET A 8 -14.76 12.10 3.48
CA MET A 8 -15.71 11.92 2.38
C MET A 8 -15.05 12.08 1.00
N CYS A 9 -14.02 12.92 0.87
CA CYS A 9 -13.32 13.14 -0.39
C CYS A 9 -12.38 12.01 -0.79
N ILE A 10 -11.93 11.20 0.16
CA ILE A 10 -11.04 10.06 -0.09
C ILE A 10 -11.86 8.81 -0.43
N ARG A 11 -13.04 8.65 0.18
CA ARG A 11 -13.92 7.49 0.00
C ARG A 11 -14.52 7.34 -1.39
N ASP A 12 -14.88 8.45 -2.01
CA ASP A 12 -15.69 8.47 -3.24
C ASP A 12 -14.87 8.80 -4.50
N ARG A 13 -13.53 8.80 -4.41
CA ARG A 13 -12.68 9.08 -5.57
C ARG A 13 -12.59 7.88 -6.49
N ASP A 14 -13.01 8.12 -7.74
CA ASP A 14 -12.72 7.23 -8.86
C ASP A 14 -11.24 7.40 -9.29
N LYS A 15 -10.64 6.34 -9.83
CA LYS A 15 -9.28 6.41 -10.39
C LYS A 15 -9.09 7.50 -11.45
N ARG A 16 -10.16 7.87 -12.14
CA ARG A 16 -10.17 8.98 -13.11
C ARG A 16 -9.93 10.34 -12.45
N ASP A 17 -10.30 10.47 -11.17
CA ASP A 17 -10.08 11.69 -10.38
C ASP A 17 -8.63 11.83 -9.90
N LEU A 18 -7.80 10.78 -10.06
CA LEU A 18 -6.37 10.84 -9.75
C LEU A 18 -5.57 11.68 -10.74
N GLY A 19 -6.16 12.05 -11.89
CA GLY A 19 -5.54 12.91 -12.90
C GLY A 19 -4.52 12.19 -13.80
N PHE A 20 -4.52 10.86 -13.81
CA PHE A 20 -3.69 10.08 -14.74
C PHE A 20 -4.20 10.20 -16.18
N PRO A 21 -3.30 10.31 -17.18
CA PRO A 21 -3.65 10.13 -18.58
C PRO A 21 -4.24 8.72 -18.80
N GLU A 22 -5.08 8.58 -19.83
CA GLU A 22 -5.79 7.33 -20.10
C GLU A 22 -4.85 6.12 -20.33
N GLU A 23 -3.68 6.36 -20.94
CA GLU A 23 -2.66 5.31 -21.11
C GLU A 23 -2.06 4.84 -19.78
N GLU A 24 -1.86 5.78 -18.84
CA GLU A 24 -1.33 5.47 -17.51
C GLU A 24 -2.39 4.76 -16.65
N LEU A 25 -3.68 5.11 -16.81
CA LEU A 25 -4.78 4.38 -16.17
C LEU A 25 -4.82 2.90 -16.61
N LYS A 26 -4.62 2.61 -17.89
CA LYS A 26 -4.56 1.23 -18.38
C LYS A 26 -3.40 0.44 -17.77
N LYS A 27 -2.24 1.10 -17.60
CA LYS A 27 -1.09 0.49 -16.91
C LYS A 27 -1.40 0.25 -15.44
N PHE A 28 -2.04 1.20 -14.78
CA PHE A 28 -2.47 1.09 -13.38
C PHE A 28 -3.44 -0.09 -13.20
N ASP A 29 -4.46 -0.19 -14.06
CA ASP A 29 -5.41 -1.32 -14.08
C ASP A 29 -4.70 -2.66 -14.29
N HIS A 30 -3.73 -2.70 -15.21
CA HIS A 30 -2.95 -3.89 -15.45
C HIS A 30 -2.12 -4.29 -14.23
N ILE A 31 -1.49 -3.34 -13.54
CA ILE A 31 -0.73 -3.61 -12.32
C ILE A 31 -1.64 -4.14 -11.21
N LEU A 32 -2.82 -3.54 -11.02
CA LEU A 32 -3.79 -3.99 -10.01
C LEU A 32 -4.43 -5.35 -10.32
N SER A 33 -4.42 -5.78 -11.57
CA SER A 33 -4.97 -7.09 -11.96
C SER A 33 -4.09 -8.29 -11.58
N HIS A 34 -2.87 -8.05 -11.10
CA HIS A 34 -1.98 -9.14 -10.69
C HIS A 34 -2.46 -9.74 -9.35
N PRO A 35 -2.47 -11.07 -9.24
CA PRO A 35 -2.97 -11.74 -8.04
C PRO A 35 -2.03 -11.60 -6.83
N ASN A 36 -0.76 -11.34 -7.09
CA ASN A 36 0.28 -11.20 -6.06
C ASN A 36 1.41 -10.31 -6.57
N GLY A 37 2.18 -9.78 -5.66
CA GLY A 37 3.30 -8.89 -5.97
C GLY A 37 3.40 -7.73 -5.00
N LEU A 38 4.41 -6.88 -5.17
CA LEU A 38 4.61 -5.68 -4.38
C LEU A 38 4.45 -4.43 -5.25
N ILE A 39 3.44 -3.63 -4.96
CA ILE A 39 3.20 -2.35 -5.62
C ILE A 39 3.63 -1.21 -4.68
N LEU A 40 4.52 -0.35 -5.15
CA LEU A 40 5.04 0.77 -4.37
C LEU A 40 4.65 2.10 -5.01
N VAL A 41 3.94 2.93 -4.25
CA VAL A 41 3.62 4.30 -4.62
C VAL A 41 4.66 5.21 -3.98
N THR A 42 5.38 5.96 -4.81
CA THR A 42 6.49 6.80 -4.36
C THR A 42 6.23 8.28 -4.61
N GLY A 43 6.88 9.12 -3.84
CA GLY A 43 6.75 10.56 -3.98
C GLY A 43 6.95 11.30 -2.66
N PRO A 44 7.09 12.64 -2.69
CA PRO A 44 7.21 13.45 -1.49
C PRO A 44 5.93 13.46 -0.66
N THR A 45 6.02 13.98 0.55
CA THR A 45 4.85 14.21 1.40
C THR A 45 3.85 15.15 0.70
N GLY A 46 2.56 14.85 0.77
CA GLY A 46 1.50 15.64 0.13
C GLY A 46 1.32 15.38 -1.37
N SER A 47 2.04 14.43 -1.98
CA SER A 47 1.88 14.08 -3.41
C SER A 47 0.66 13.22 -3.76
N GLY A 48 -0.16 12.86 -2.77
CA GLY A 48 -1.36 12.05 -2.99
C GLY A 48 -1.14 10.54 -2.93
N LYS A 49 -0.03 10.05 -2.36
CA LYS A 49 0.26 8.61 -2.24
C LYS A 49 -0.86 7.84 -1.55
N SER A 50 -1.29 8.27 -0.36
CA SER A 50 -2.39 7.64 0.38
C SER A 50 -3.69 7.67 -0.41
N THR A 51 -3.99 8.78 -1.09
CA THR A 51 -5.17 8.90 -1.95
C THR A 51 -5.14 7.85 -3.07
N THR A 52 -4.00 7.69 -3.74
CA THR A 52 -3.82 6.68 -4.79
C THR A 52 -4.00 5.28 -4.25
N LEU A 53 -3.42 4.96 -3.08
CA LEU A 53 -3.57 3.65 -2.44
C LEU A 53 -5.03 3.38 -2.05
N TYR A 54 -5.72 4.33 -1.42
CA TYR A 54 -7.12 4.15 -1.06
C TYR A 54 -8.02 3.97 -2.28
N THR A 55 -7.77 4.70 -3.37
CA THR A 55 -8.48 4.50 -4.63
C THR A 55 -8.24 3.10 -5.19
N ALA A 56 -7.00 2.61 -5.16
CA ALA A 56 -6.66 1.24 -5.57
C ALA A 56 -7.37 0.20 -4.69
N LEU A 57 -7.37 0.38 -3.36
CA LEU A 57 -8.05 -0.53 -2.46
C LEU A 57 -9.57 -0.56 -2.67
N ASN A 58 -10.19 0.59 -2.92
CA ASN A 58 -11.62 0.66 -3.22
C ASN A 58 -11.98 -0.13 -4.49
N GLU A 59 -11.13 -0.10 -5.50
CA GLU A 59 -11.32 -0.83 -6.75
C GLU A 59 -11.16 -2.35 -6.56
N LEU A 60 -10.20 -2.75 -5.71
CA LEU A 60 -9.91 -4.14 -5.40
C LEU A 60 -10.87 -4.74 -4.35
N ASN A 61 -11.64 -3.90 -3.66
CA ASN A 61 -12.54 -4.30 -2.58
C ASN A 61 -13.85 -4.87 -3.13
N VAL A 62 -13.79 -6.10 -3.58
CA VAL A 62 -14.93 -6.85 -4.11
C VAL A 62 -15.32 -7.98 -3.15
N GLU A 63 -16.53 -8.50 -3.30
CA GLU A 63 -17.03 -9.59 -2.46
C GLU A 63 -16.10 -10.82 -2.51
N GLY A 64 -15.72 -11.32 -1.34
CA GLY A 64 -14.84 -12.48 -1.20
C GLY A 64 -13.35 -12.15 -1.11
N VAL A 65 -12.93 -10.88 -1.21
CA VAL A 65 -11.53 -10.47 -1.06
C VAL A 65 -11.29 -9.94 0.35
N ASN A 66 -10.32 -10.52 1.05
CA ASN A 66 -9.92 -10.10 2.39
C ASN A 66 -8.79 -9.06 2.30
N ILE A 67 -9.13 -7.80 2.51
CA ILE A 67 -8.18 -6.68 2.52
C ILE A 67 -7.87 -6.27 3.96
N ILE A 68 -6.60 -6.25 4.32
CA ILE A 68 -6.15 -5.79 5.63
C ILE A 68 -5.08 -4.71 5.46
N THR A 69 -5.23 -3.61 6.21
CA THR A 69 -4.25 -2.52 6.18
C THR A 69 -3.56 -2.33 7.52
N VAL A 70 -2.35 -1.77 7.51
CA VAL A 70 -1.65 -1.25 8.68
C VAL A 70 -1.15 0.14 8.39
N GLU A 71 -1.53 1.12 9.23
CA GLU A 71 -1.42 2.55 8.94
C GLU A 71 -0.98 3.35 10.17
N ASP A 72 -0.38 4.52 9.94
CA ASP A 72 0.08 5.44 10.99
C ASP A 72 -0.11 6.91 10.58
N PRO A 73 -1.28 7.51 10.85
CA PRO A 73 -2.55 6.92 11.29
C PRO A 73 -3.43 6.41 10.14
N VAL A 74 -4.57 5.81 10.46
CA VAL A 74 -5.66 5.58 9.50
C VAL A 74 -6.24 6.92 9.10
N GLU A 75 -6.15 7.30 7.82
CA GLU A 75 -6.60 8.61 7.33
C GLU A 75 -8.11 8.66 7.04
N ALA A 76 -8.69 7.55 6.60
CA ALA A 76 -10.13 7.42 6.35
C ALA A 76 -10.59 5.97 6.52
N ASN A 77 -11.81 5.78 7.02
CA ASN A 77 -12.38 4.43 7.14
C ASN A 77 -12.89 3.94 5.78
N LEU A 78 -12.43 2.77 5.35
CA LEU A 78 -12.89 2.08 4.16
C LEU A 78 -13.88 0.97 4.54
N ASN A 79 -15.07 0.98 3.92
CA ASN A 79 -16.05 -0.07 4.16
C ASN A 79 -15.54 -1.39 3.59
N GLY A 80 -15.64 -2.48 4.36
CA GLY A 80 -15.21 -3.82 3.91
C GLY A 80 -13.70 -4.06 4.01
N VAL A 81 -12.92 -3.11 4.52
CA VAL A 81 -11.48 -3.23 4.74
C VAL A 81 -11.18 -3.29 6.23
N ASN A 82 -10.35 -4.24 6.64
CA ASN A 82 -9.88 -4.38 8.02
C ASN A 82 -8.67 -3.47 8.23
N GLN A 83 -8.86 -2.32 8.88
CA GLN A 83 -7.80 -1.32 9.06
C GLN A 83 -7.21 -1.37 10.46
N VAL A 84 -5.90 -1.56 10.55
CA VAL A 84 -5.13 -1.62 11.80
C VAL A 84 -4.29 -0.35 11.93
N GLN A 85 -4.48 0.39 13.01
CA GLN A 85 -3.65 1.55 13.31
C GLN A 85 -2.47 1.17 14.18
N VAL A 86 -1.28 1.58 13.79
CA VAL A 86 -0.04 1.45 14.58
C VAL A 86 -0.19 2.12 15.94
N ASN A 87 0.31 1.48 16.98
CA ASN A 87 0.40 2.02 18.32
C ASN A 87 1.71 1.58 18.98
N GLU A 88 2.78 2.32 18.71
CA GLU A 88 4.12 1.99 19.22
C GLU A 88 4.18 1.92 20.75
N LYS A 89 3.38 2.74 21.46
CA LYS A 89 3.31 2.71 22.93
C LYS A 89 2.75 1.39 23.47
N ALA A 90 1.90 0.73 22.68
CA ALA A 90 1.36 -0.59 23.00
C ALA A 90 2.19 -1.74 22.36
N GLY A 91 3.31 -1.46 21.71
CA GLY A 91 4.14 -2.43 21.03
C GLY A 91 3.58 -2.91 19.68
N LEU A 92 2.52 -2.26 19.17
CA LEU A 92 1.95 -2.57 17.86
C LEU A 92 2.67 -1.72 16.80
N THR A 93 3.77 -2.25 16.28
CA THR A 93 4.55 -1.66 15.19
C THR A 93 4.09 -2.18 13.82
N PHE A 94 4.56 -1.58 12.73
CA PHE A 94 4.29 -2.09 11.37
C PHE A 94 4.70 -3.56 11.22
N SER A 95 5.90 -3.94 11.65
CA SER A 95 6.40 -5.31 11.54
C SER A 95 5.60 -6.31 12.40
N SER A 96 5.24 -5.95 13.64
CA SER A 96 4.45 -6.81 14.53
C SER A 96 3.02 -6.99 14.02
N ALA A 97 2.40 -5.93 13.50
CA ALA A 97 1.08 -5.99 12.89
C ALA A 97 1.08 -6.87 11.64
N LEU A 98 2.06 -6.69 10.72
CA LEU A 98 2.19 -7.51 9.52
C LEU A 98 2.32 -9.01 9.81
N ARG A 99 3.14 -9.38 10.80
CA ARG A 99 3.24 -10.80 11.22
C ARG A 99 1.90 -11.38 11.69
N SER A 100 1.06 -10.55 12.30
CA SER A 100 -0.27 -10.95 12.75
C SER A 100 -1.25 -11.01 11.58
N ILE A 101 -1.21 -10.03 10.68
CA ILE A 101 -2.04 -9.93 9.48
C ILE A 101 -1.83 -11.15 8.56
N LEU A 102 -0.58 -11.59 8.35
CA LEU A 102 -0.26 -12.75 7.54
C LEU A 102 -0.87 -14.07 8.05
N ARG A 103 -1.34 -14.12 9.28
CA ARG A 103 -2.05 -15.28 9.86
C ARG A 103 -3.57 -15.16 9.77
N GLN A 104 -4.08 -14.10 9.16
CA GLN A 104 -5.50 -13.83 8.99
C GLN A 104 -5.99 -14.13 7.56
N ASP A 105 -5.19 -14.86 6.78
CA ASP A 105 -5.47 -15.24 5.39
C ASP A 105 -5.88 -14.04 4.53
N PRO A 106 -5.05 -12.98 4.45
CA PRO A 106 -5.35 -11.82 3.62
C PRO A 106 -5.07 -12.12 2.15
N ASP A 107 -5.90 -11.62 1.26
CA ASP A 107 -5.61 -11.58 -0.18
C ASP A 107 -4.74 -10.36 -0.52
N ILE A 108 -5.09 -9.22 0.09
CA ILE A 108 -4.44 -7.94 -0.15
C ILE A 108 -4.00 -7.33 1.18
N ILE A 109 -2.76 -6.90 1.22
CA ILE A 109 -2.16 -6.23 2.38
C ILE A 109 -1.74 -4.81 1.97
N MET A 110 -2.24 -3.79 2.67
CA MET A 110 -1.73 -2.44 2.51
C MET A 110 -0.89 -2.05 3.72
N ILE A 111 0.31 -1.58 3.45
CA ILE A 111 1.22 -1.02 4.44
C ILE A 111 1.30 0.48 4.17
N GLY A 112 0.87 1.30 5.12
CA GLY A 112 0.86 2.76 4.96
C GLY A 112 2.19 3.29 4.45
N GLU A 113 3.29 2.82 5.01
CA GLU A 113 4.65 3.11 4.53
C GLU A 113 5.66 2.06 5.02
N ILE A 114 6.76 1.90 4.27
CA ILE A 114 7.91 1.09 4.66
C ILE A 114 9.02 2.03 5.11
N ARG A 115 9.39 1.96 6.40
CA ARG A 115 10.42 2.81 7.02
C ARG A 115 11.69 2.04 7.39
N ASP A 116 11.59 0.75 7.63
CA ASP A 116 12.64 -0.09 8.20
C ASP A 116 12.83 -1.39 7.42
N GLN A 117 14.00 -2.01 7.63
CA GLN A 117 14.39 -3.26 6.99
C GLN A 117 13.41 -4.40 7.30
N GLU A 118 13.00 -4.55 8.55
CA GLU A 118 12.16 -5.66 8.98
C GLU A 118 10.80 -5.63 8.27
N THR A 119 10.16 -4.45 8.20
CA THR A 119 8.91 -4.23 7.49
C THR A 119 9.08 -4.51 5.99
N ALA A 120 10.19 -4.03 5.38
CA ALA A 120 10.50 -4.27 3.97
C ALA A 120 10.64 -5.76 3.65
N GLU A 121 11.40 -6.50 4.46
CA GLU A 121 11.59 -7.95 4.27
C GLU A 121 10.28 -8.73 4.39
N ILE A 122 9.42 -8.38 5.36
CA ILE A 122 8.12 -9.05 5.53
C ILE A 122 7.23 -8.76 4.33
N ALA A 123 7.17 -7.49 3.86
CA ALA A 123 6.39 -7.09 2.70
C ALA A 123 6.81 -7.84 1.42
N VAL A 124 8.11 -7.90 1.15
CA VAL A 124 8.65 -8.63 -0.01
C VAL A 124 8.38 -10.13 0.11
N LYS A 125 8.60 -10.74 1.26
CA LYS A 125 8.29 -12.16 1.47
C LYS A 125 6.80 -12.46 1.26
N ALA A 126 5.91 -11.61 1.78
CA ALA A 126 4.46 -11.76 1.59
C ALA A 126 4.08 -11.69 0.10
N SER A 127 4.67 -10.76 -0.65
CA SER A 127 4.38 -10.62 -2.09
C SER A 127 4.83 -11.83 -2.92
N ILE A 128 5.93 -12.48 -2.53
CA ILE A 128 6.43 -13.70 -3.19
C ILE A 128 5.57 -14.92 -2.82
N THR A 129 5.03 -14.94 -1.60
CA THR A 129 4.24 -16.08 -1.10
C THR A 129 2.77 -16.03 -1.48
N GLY A 130 2.36 -15.15 -2.38
CA GLY A 130 1.03 -15.17 -2.99
C GLY A 130 0.10 -14.03 -2.61
N HIS A 131 0.56 -13.03 -1.83
CA HIS A 131 -0.25 -11.89 -1.43
C HIS A 131 0.00 -10.69 -2.35
N LEU A 132 -1.03 -9.92 -2.65
CA LEU A 132 -0.86 -8.59 -3.24
C LEU A 132 -0.55 -7.59 -2.12
N VAL A 133 0.66 -7.04 -2.13
CA VAL A 133 1.11 -6.06 -1.14
C VAL A 133 1.19 -4.69 -1.79
N VAL A 134 0.52 -3.70 -1.22
CA VAL A 134 0.57 -2.31 -1.67
C VAL A 134 1.14 -1.43 -0.56
N SER A 135 2.07 -0.54 -0.88
CA SER A 135 2.70 0.31 0.12
C SER A 135 3.19 1.63 -0.45
N THR A 136 3.65 2.51 0.44
CA THR A 136 4.37 3.73 0.04
C THR A 136 5.83 3.67 0.43
N LEU A 137 6.63 4.40 -0.32
CA LEU A 137 8.03 4.65 -0.02
C LEU A 137 8.34 6.14 -0.26
N HIS A 138 9.02 6.76 0.70
CA HIS A 138 9.47 8.15 0.55
C HIS A 138 10.74 8.20 -0.30
N THR A 139 10.59 8.23 -1.61
CA THR A 139 11.66 8.42 -2.58
C THR A 139 11.27 9.45 -3.63
N ASN A 140 12.24 10.12 -4.22
CA ASN A 140 11.99 11.16 -5.22
C ASN A 140 11.70 10.61 -6.62
N SER A 141 11.94 9.32 -6.84
CA SER A 141 11.66 8.64 -8.12
C SER A 141 11.49 7.14 -7.91
N SER A 142 10.81 6.47 -8.85
CA SER A 142 10.66 5.01 -8.85
C SER A 142 12.01 4.30 -8.98
N ALA A 143 12.96 4.84 -9.73
CA ALA A 143 14.31 4.27 -9.83
C ALA A 143 15.06 4.26 -8.48
N ASN A 144 14.92 5.33 -7.68
CA ASN A 144 15.53 5.40 -6.36
C ASN A 144 14.88 4.45 -5.34
N THR A 145 13.72 3.91 -5.64
CA THR A 145 13.04 2.93 -4.79
C THR A 145 13.82 1.64 -4.68
N ILE A 146 14.41 1.17 -5.79
CA ILE A 146 15.24 -0.04 -5.83
C ILE A 146 16.47 0.13 -4.94
N THR A 147 17.18 1.25 -5.12
CA THR A 147 18.32 1.60 -4.29
C THR A 147 17.93 1.67 -2.81
N ARG A 148 16.80 2.29 -2.50
CA ARG A 148 16.32 2.42 -1.13
C ARG A 148 15.98 1.07 -0.48
N LEU A 149 15.37 0.14 -1.24
CA LEU A 149 15.10 -1.22 -0.75
C LEU A 149 16.41 -1.99 -0.52
N ALA A 150 17.39 -1.85 -1.43
CA ALA A 150 18.72 -2.45 -1.27
C ALA A 150 19.44 -1.88 -0.03
N ASP A 151 19.39 -0.57 0.19
CA ASP A 151 19.94 0.09 1.38
C ASP A 151 19.28 -0.37 2.68
N MET A 152 18.00 -0.76 2.61
CA MET A 152 17.27 -1.38 3.71
C MET A 152 17.61 -2.87 3.90
N GLY A 153 18.53 -3.45 3.10
CA GLY A 153 18.95 -4.83 3.23
C GLY A 153 18.08 -5.85 2.49
N VAL A 154 17.16 -5.41 1.65
CA VAL A 154 16.37 -6.31 0.79
C VAL A 154 17.28 -6.83 -0.32
N GLU A 155 17.39 -8.16 -0.47
CA GLU A 155 18.18 -8.77 -1.53
C GLU A 155 17.60 -8.42 -2.91
N LEU A 156 18.45 -7.86 -3.78
CA LEU A 156 18.07 -7.48 -5.16
C LEU A 156 17.56 -8.66 -5.99
N SER A 157 17.98 -9.88 -5.67
CA SER A 157 17.48 -11.11 -6.29
C SER A 157 15.98 -11.34 -6.10
N LEU A 158 15.38 -10.71 -5.08
CA LEU A 158 13.96 -10.78 -4.78
C LEU A 158 13.15 -9.68 -5.48
N ILE A 159 13.84 -8.67 -6.03
CA ILE A 159 13.23 -7.56 -6.77
C ILE A 159 13.25 -7.93 -8.26
N HIS A 160 12.17 -8.55 -8.72
CA HIS A 160 11.96 -8.78 -10.15
C HIS A 160 11.17 -7.61 -10.72
N ILE A 161 11.76 -6.90 -11.67
CA ILE A 161 11.16 -5.79 -12.38
C ILE A 161 10.65 -6.30 -13.73
#